data_c3b84cdec6e65a5f9e0b0d071fb8c94f
#
_entry.id   c3b84cdec6e65a5f9e0b0d071fb8c94f
#
_cell.length_a   1.000
_cell.length_b   1.000
_cell.length_c   1.000
_cell.angle_alpha   90.00
_cell.angle_beta   90.00
_cell.angle_gamma   90.00
#
_symmetry.space_group_name_H-M   'P 1'
#
loop_
_entity.id
_entity.type
_entity.pdbx_description
1 polymer ?
#
loop_
_entity_poly.entity_id
_entity_poly.type
_entity_poly.pdbx_seq_one_letter_code
_entity_poly.pdbx_strand_id
1 'polypeptide(L)'
;GFLRCRAFVTIKGNTYEGRGTAGYEPHTLLPTTEMPADFQLFWEQAKAGNKEIAMNPCLRLLPEKCTSKVDVYELSVQSFQRGSRMFGILCIPKTEKKCPALLRLPGAGVRPYEGHIAEAEKGYITLDIGIHGIPVTMPASVYYNLRSGSLDKYWNFNWEDRDMVYYKRVY
;
A
#
# COMPACT_ATOMS: atom_id res chain seq x y z
N GLY A 1 -8.53 10.84 -28.04
CA GLY A 1 -7.61 11.74 -27.30
C GLY A 1 -8.29 12.47 -26.16
N PHE A 2 -7.52 13.27 -25.40
CA PHE A 2 -8.04 14.05 -24.29
C PHE A 2 -7.71 15.52 -24.44
N LEU A 3 -8.70 16.38 -24.26
CA LEU A 3 -8.52 17.82 -24.14
C LEU A 3 -8.61 18.23 -22.67
N ARG A 4 -7.56 18.86 -22.15
CA ARG A 4 -7.55 19.39 -20.79
C ARG A 4 -7.59 20.92 -20.83
N CYS A 5 -8.63 21.47 -20.22
CA CYS A 5 -8.73 22.92 -19.96
C CYS A 5 -8.17 23.20 -18.55
N ARG A 6 -7.36 24.25 -18.42
CA ARG A 6 -6.90 24.78 -17.13
C ARG A 6 -7.31 26.26 -17.08
N ALA A 7 -8.04 26.61 -16.05
CA ALA A 7 -8.44 27.98 -15.78
C ALA A 7 -7.74 28.49 -14.53
N PHE A 8 -7.23 29.70 -14.58
CA PHE A 8 -6.54 30.31 -13.46
C PHE A 8 -7.24 31.62 -13.08
N VAL A 9 -7.37 31.88 -11.79
CA VAL A 9 -7.83 33.14 -11.24
C VAL A 9 -6.93 33.55 -10.08
N THR A 10 -6.52 34.83 -10.06
CA THR A 10 -5.73 35.39 -8.97
C THR A 10 -6.58 36.34 -8.14
N ILE A 11 -6.72 36.01 -6.85
CA ILE A 11 -7.49 36.82 -5.89
C ILE A 11 -6.58 37.15 -4.72
N LYS A 12 -6.39 38.42 -4.43
CA LYS A 12 -5.55 38.91 -3.32
C LYS A 12 -4.14 38.29 -3.30
N GLY A 13 -3.52 38.17 -4.48
CA GLY A 13 -2.17 37.61 -4.65
C GLY A 13 -2.08 36.07 -4.64
N ASN A 14 -3.16 35.35 -4.37
CA ASN A 14 -3.21 33.89 -4.45
C ASN A 14 -3.81 33.43 -5.77
N THR A 15 -3.12 32.52 -6.45
CA THR A 15 -3.60 31.94 -7.71
C THR A 15 -4.31 30.61 -7.45
N TYR A 16 -5.52 30.52 -7.94
CA TYR A 16 -6.36 29.31 -7.89
C TYR A 16 -6.43 28.70 -9.29
N GLU A 17 -6.39 27.37 -9.35
CA GLU A 17 -6.50 26.63 -10.60
C GLU A 17 -7.76 25.76 -10.60
N GLY A 18 -8.56 25.86 -11.64
CA GLY A 18 -9.64 24.92 -11.99
C GLY A 18 -9.22 24.05 -13.18
N ARG A 19 -9.61 22.79 -13.19
CA ARG A 19 -9.31 21.84 -14.26
C ARG A 19 -10.56 21.13 -14.73
N GLY A 20 -10.70 21.02 -16.06
CA GLY A 20 -11.70 20.19 -16.71
C GLY A 20 -11.05 19.35 -17.80
N THR A 21 -11.47 18.11 -17.98
CA THR A 21 -10.96 17.23 -19.03
C THR A 21 -12.12 16.59 -19.77
N ALA A 22 -12.10 16.65 -21.10
CA ALA A 22 -13.02 15.94 -21.97
C ALA A 22 -12.27 14.88 -22.76
N GLY A 23 -12.83 13.67 -22.84
CA GLY A 23 -12.33 12.61 -23.72
C GLY A 23 -13.01 12.69 -25.08
N TYR A 24 -12.23 12.65 -26.15
CA TYR A 24 -12.72 12.50 -27.51
C TYR A 24 -12.47 11.07 -27.97
N GLU A 25 -13.52 10.38 -28.38
CA GLU A 25 -13.49 8.97 -28.78
C GLU A 25 -12.66 8.09 -27.81
N PRO A 26 -12.97 8.08 -26.50
CA PRO A 26 -12.15 7.35 -25.53
C PRO A 26 -12.11 5.85 -25.77
N HIS A 27 -13.14 5.28 -26.41
CA HIS A 27 -13.22 3.86 -26.72
C HIS A 27 -12.36 3.43 -27.91
N THR A 28 -11.83 4.38 -28.71
CA THR A 28 -10.94 4.07 -29.83
C THR A 28 -9.45 4.18 -29.47
N LEU A 29 -9.15 4.56 -28.22
CA LEU A 29 -7.79 4.66 -27.75
C LEU A 29 -7.17 3.27 -27.60
N LEU A 30 -6.12 3.02 -28.34
CA LEU A 30 -5.35 1.80 -28.22
C LEU A 30 -4.26 1.95 -27.15
N PRO A 31 -3.93 0.86 -26.42
CA PRO A 31 -2.76 0.86 -25.55
C PRO A 31 -1.49 1.18 -26.33
N THR A 32 -0.58 1.93 -25.71
CA THR A 32 0.74 2.23 -26.31
C THR A 32 1.77 1.12 -26.08
N THR A 33 1.43 0.17 -25.23
CA THR A 33 2.25 -0.99 -24.91
C THR A 33 1.39 -2.24 -24.92
N GLU A 34 1.97 -3.36 -25.28
CA GLU A 34 1.32 -4.67 -25.21
C GLU A 34 1.66 -5.35 -23.87
N MET A 35 0.73 -6.16 -23.39
CA MET A 35 1.01 -7.02 -22.25
C MET A 35 2.02 -8.09 -22.66
N PRO A 36 3.12 -8.30 -21.88
CA PRO A 36 4.07 -9.37 -22.15
C PRO A 36 3.34 -10.72 -22.29
N ALA A 37 3.76 -11.54 -23.26
CA ALA A 37 3.11 -12.83 -23.55
C ALA A 37 3.13 -13.79 -22.35
N ASP A 38 4.10 -13.67 -21.48
CA ASP A 38 4.27 -14.48 -20.29
C ASP A 38 3.87 -13.79 -18.97
N PHE A 39 3.15 -12.65 -19.04
CA PHE A 39 2.71 -11.89 -17.87
C PHE A 39 1.98 -12.76 -16.83
N GLN A 40 1.04 -13.58 -17.30
CA GLN A 40 0.29 -14.47 -16.42
C GLN A 40 1.20 -15.49 -15.73
N LEU A 41 2.03 -16.15 -16.51
CA LEU A 41 2.96 -17.18 -16.02
C LEU A 41 3.95 -16.60 -14.99
N PHE A 42 4.50 -15.41 -15.26
CA PHE A 42 5.39 -14.72 -14.34
C PHE A 42 4.77 -14.53 -12.95
N TRP A 43 3.54 -14.02 -12.91
CA TRP A 43 2.88 -13.77 -11.62
C TRP A 43 2.37 -15.05 -10.94
N GLU A 44 2.00 -16.07 -11.70
CA GLU A 44 1.67 -17.38 -11.15
C GLU A 44 2.89 -18.04 -10.48
N GLN A 45 4.05 -17.96 -11.11
CA GLN A 45 5.31 -18.46 -10.54
C GLN A 45 5.70 -17.66 -9.28
N ALA A 46 5.58 -16.33 -9.29
CA ALA A 46 5.86 -15.50 -8.13
C ALA A 46 4.95 -15.86 -6.94
N LYS A 47 3.64 -16.05 -7.19
CA LYS A 47 2.68 -16.49 -6.16
C LYS A 47 2.96 -17.91 -5.67
N ALA A 48 3.31 -18.83 -6.57
CA ALA A 48 3.66 -20.18 -6.19
C ALA A 48 4.91 -20.21 -5.29
N GLY A 49 5.96 -19.48 -5.64
CA GLY A 49 7.16 -19.37 -4.81
C GLY A 49 6.86 -18.75 -3.43
N ASN A 50 5.98 -17.74 -3.38
CA ASN A 50 5.60 -17.16 -2.10
C ASN A 50 4.80 -18.11 -1.20
N LYS A 51 4.02 -19.02 -1.75
CA LYS A 51 3.27 -20.04 -0.98
C LYS A 51 4.17 -21.03 -0.25
N GLU A 52 5.39 -21.24 -0.72
CA GLU A 52 6.38 -22.13 -0.07
C GLU A 52 7.01 -21.49 1.18
N ILE A 53 6.74 -20.21 1.42
CA ILE A 53 7.29 -19.45 2.53
C ILE A 53 6.26 -19.35 3.63
N ALA A 54 6.58 -19.91 4.79
CA ALA A 54 5.70 -19.80 5.97
C ALA A 54 5.51 -18.32 6.35
N MET A 55 4.28 -17.90 6.50
CA MET A 55 3.93 -16.50 6.80
C MET A 55 4.52 -16.01 8.14
N ASN A 56 4.68 -16.90 9.14
CA ASN A 56 5.22 -16.61 10.47
C ASN A 56 4.73 -15.26 11.04
N PRO A 57 3.43 -15.09 11.28
CA PRO A 57 2.89 -13.83 11.78
C PRO A 57 3.40 -13.55 13.19
N CYS A 58 3.84 -12.32 13.43
CA CYS A 58 4.12 -11.80 14.76
C CYS A 58 3.19 -10.62 15.03
N LEU A 59 2.54 -10.64 16.19
CA LEU A 59 1.65 -9.61 16.66
C LEU A 59 2.25 -8.93 17.88
N ARG A 60 2.35 -7.61 17.85
CA ARG A 60 2.73 -6.78 18.99
C ARG A 60 1.56 -5.84 19.30
N LEU A 61 0.96 -6.04 20.47
CA LEU A 61 -0.13 -5.16 20.92
C LEU A 61 0.37 -3.72 21.04
N LEU A 62 -0.48 -2.77 20.64
CA LEU A 62 -0.25 -1.33 20.76
C LEU A 62 -1.29 -0.77 21.76
N PRO A 63 -1.03 -0.87 23.07
CA PRO A 63 -2.03 -0.50 24.08
C PRO A 63 -2.51 0.94 23.96
N GLU A 64 -1.63 1.83 23.53
CA GLU A 64 -1.88 3.26 23.33
C GLU A 64 -2.87 3.55 22.18
N LYS A 65 -3.07 2.57 21.28
CA LYS A 65 -4.03 2.66 20.16
C LYS A 65 -5.30 1.86 20.40
N CYS A 66 -5.33 0.99 21.42
CA CYS A 66 -6.51 0.19 21.74
C CYS A 66 -7.65 1.05 22.26
N THR A 67 -8.88 0.63 21.96
CA THR A 67 -10.10 1.23 22.53
C THR A 67 -10.84 0.22 23.42
N SER A 68 -11.93 0.64 24.03
CA SER A 68 -12.81 -0.29 24.77
C SER A 68 -13.41 -1.39 23.86
N LYS A 69 -13.43 -1.17 22.53
CA LYS A 69 -14.07 -2.04 21.54
C LYS A 69 -13.10 -2.74 20.60
N VAL A 70 -11.84 -2.27 20.51
CA VAL A 70 -10.88 -2.72 19.50
C VAL A 70 -9.50 -2.94 20.11
N ASP A 71 -8.90 -4.08 19.83
CA ASP A 71 -7.48 -4.31 20.03
C ASP A 71 -6.71 -3.98 18.76
N VAL A 72 -5.59 -3.25 18.92
CA VAL A 72 -4.75 -2.78 17.83
C VAL A 72 -3.36 -3.40 17.95
N TYR A 73 -2.90 -4.01 16.85
CA TYR A 73 -1.60 -4.69 16.81
C TYR A 73 -0.76 -4.15 15.66
N GLU A 74 0.53 -4.02 15.90
CA GLU A 74 1.49 -4.08 14.79
C GLU A 74 1.66 -5.54 14.40
N LEU A 75 1.29 -5.86 13.18
CA LEU A 75 1.50 -7.15 12.54
C LEU A 75 2.79 -7.12 11.75
N SER A 76 3.59 -8.19 11.83
CA SER A 76 4.60 -8.46 10.82
C SER A 76 4.46 -9.88 10.29
N VAL A 77 4.60 -10.05 8.99
CA VAL A 77 4.53 -11.33 8.29
C VAL A 77 5.76 -11.52 7.41
N GLN A 78 6.19 -12.77 7.26
CA GLN A 78 7.23 -13.11 6.31
C GLN A 78 6.66 -12.98 4.89
N SER A 79 7.46 -12.45 3.97
CA SER A 79 7.08 -12.14 2.61
C SER A 79 7.89 -12.99 1.62
N PHE A 80 8.11 -12.54 0.42
CA PHE A 80 8.64 -13.20 -0.78
C PHE A 80 9.93 -14.05 -0.60
N GLN A 81 10.63 -13.94 0.52
CA GLN A 81 11.78 -14.78 0.87
C GLN A 81 11.93 -14.89 2.39
N ARG A 82 12.63 -15.93 2.83
CA ARG A 82 12.89 -16.15 4.26
C ARG A 82 13.63 -14.96 4.87
N GLY A 83 13.14 -14.46 6.02
CA GLY A 83 13.69 -13.31 6.73
C GLY A 83 13.23 -11.95 6.21
N SER A 84 12.64 -11.88 5.02
CA SER A 84 11.98 -10.66 4.55
C SER A 84 10.63 -10.51 5.24
N ARG A 85 10.34 -9.35 5.81
CA ARG A 85 9.07 -9.12 6.51
C ARG A 85 8.35 -7.90 5.96
N MET A 86 7.03 -7.97 5.96
CA MET A 86 6.12 -6.83 5.77
C MET A 86 5.46 -6.50 7.09
N PHE A 87 5.13 -5.23 7.29
CA PHE A 87 4.55 -4.72 8.52
C PHE A 87 3.24 -4.01 8.24
N GLY A 88 2.32 -4.08 9.20
CA GLY A 88 1.02 -3.42 9.08
C GLY A 88 0.38 -3.18 10.43
N ILE A 89 -0.77 -2.50 10.43
CA ILE A 89 -1.62 -2.32 11.60
C ILE A 89 -2.86 -3.19 11.44
N LEU A 90 -3.04 -4.11 12.36
CA LEU A 90 -4.20 -4.99 12.45
C LEU A 90 -5.09 -4.51 13.59
N CYS A 91 -6.35 -4.20 13.28
CA CYS A 91 -7.35 -3.84 14.28
C CYS A 91 -8.40 -4.94 14.37
N ILE A 92 -8.64 -5.46 15.58
CA ILE A 92 -9.54 -6.59 15.84
C ILE A 92 -10.64 -6.13 16.81
N PRO A 93 -11.93 -6.19 16.42
CA PRO A 93 -13.03 -5.94 17.34
C PRO A 93 -13.02 -6.91 18.54
N LYS A 94 -13.25 -6.39 19.74
CA LYS A 94 -13.41 -7.18 20.97
C LYS A 94 -14.82 -7.82 21.01
N THR A 95 -15.01 -8.86 20.22
CA THR A 95 -16.29 -9.57 20.11
C THR A 95 -16.05 -11.05 19.85
N GLU A 96 -16.95 -11.89 20.31
CA GLU A 96 -16.95 -13.34 20.00
C GLU A 96 -17.60 -13.65 18.64
N LYS A 97 -18.21 -12.67 17.99
CA LYS A 97 -18.86 -12.85 16.69
C LYS A 97 -17.83 -12.89 15.58
N LYS A 98 -18.10 -13.68 14.55
CA LYS A 98 -17.33 -13.60 13.30
C LYS A 98 -17.49 -12.23 12.66
N CYS A 99 -16.38 -11.58 12.38
CA CYS A 99 -16.33 -10.27 11.73
C CYS A 99 -15.85 -10.41 10.29
N PRO A 100 -16.41 -9.65 9.36
CA PRO A 100 -15.82 -9.51 8.02
C PRO A 100 -14.45 -8.85 8.12
N ALA A 101 -13.55 -9.19 7.19
CA ALA A 101 -12.21 -8.62 7.13
C ALA A 101 -12.07 -7.63 5.98
N LEU A 102 -11.35 -6.54 6.22
CA LEU A 102 -11.04 -5.51 5.26
C LEU A 102 -9.53 -5.34 5.15
N LEU A 103 -8.95 -5.76 4.04
CA LEU A 103 -7.55 -5.47 3.70
C LEU A 103 -7.48 -4.13 2.96
N ARG A 104 -6.67 -3.22 3.46
CA ARG A 104 -6.39 -1.94 2.80
C ARG A 104 -4.96 -1.93 2.28
N LEU A 105 -4.85 -1.79 0.97
CA LEU A 105 -3.57 -1.63 0.30
C LEU A 105 -3.17 -0.15 0.30
N PRO A 106 -1.90 0.16 0.57
CA PRO A 106 -1.44 1.54 0.64
C PRO A 106 -1.39 2.17 -0.75
N GLY A 107 -1.66 3.45 -0.83
CA GLY A 107 -1.20 4.26 -1.95
C GLY A 107 0.32 4.44 -1.90
N ALA A 108 0.92 4.96 -2.99
CA ALA A 108 2.34 5.24 -3.07
C ALA A 108 2.83 6.16 -1.92
N GLY A 109 4.02 5.91 -1.43
CA GLY A 109 4.69 6.73 -0.42
C GLY A 109 5.23 5.96 0.78
N VAL A 110 6.24 6.55 1.41
CA VAL A 110 6.89 6.02 2.62
C VAL A 110 6.37 6.81 3.81
N ARG A 111 5.63 6.14 4.71
CA ARG A 111 4.92 6.80 5.82
C ARG A 111 4.58 5.81 6.94
N PRO A 112 4.26 6.31 8.16
CA PRO A 112 3.67 5.49 9.20
C PRO A 112 2.21 5.10 8.85
N TYR A 113 1.68 4.11 9.58
CA TYR A 113 0.28 3.70 9.47
C TYR A 113 -0.40 3.80 10.83
N GLU A 114 -1.63 4.25 10.85
CA GLU A 114 -2.42 4.41 12.07
C GLU A 114 -3.43 3.28 12.29
N GLY A 115 -3.75 2.53 11.21
CA GLY A 115 -4.81 1.54 11.21
C GLY A 115 -6.21 2.16 11.02
N HIS A 116 -7.19 1.30 10.81
CA HIS A 116 -8.59 1.70 10.56
C HIS A 116 -9.47 1.34 11.76
N ILE A 117 -9.21 1.97 12.90
CA ILE A 117 -9.88 1.71 14.18
C ILE A 117 -11.38 2.00 14.09
N ALA A 118 -11.78 3.08 13.40
CA ALA A 118 -13.19 3.44 13.27
C ALA A 118 -14.01 2.39 12.50
N GLU A 119 -13.44 1.74 11.50
CA GLU A 119 -14.05 0.62 10.80
C GLU A 119 -14.09 -0.63 11.68
N ALA A 120 -13.04 -0.85 12.47
CA ALA A 120 -13.02 -1.97 13.41
C ALA A 120 -14.07 -1.80 14.52
N GLU A 121 -14.33 -0.60 15.00
CA GLU A 121 -15.42 -0.33 15.96
C GLU A 121 -16.83 -0.62 15.40
N LYS A 122 -16.96 -0.64 14.05
CA LYS A 122 -18.19 -1.05 13.35
C LYS A 122 -18.29 -2.57 13.15
N GLY A 123 -17.29 -3.33 13.60
CA GLY A 123 -17.30 -4.78 13.53
C GLY A 123 -16.51 -5.39 12.37
N TYR A 124 -15.58 -4.65 11.76
CA TYR A 124 -14.68 -5.18 10.75
C TYR A 124 -13.30 -5.51 11.36
N ILE A 125 -12.70 -6.64 11.02
CA ILE A 125 -11.25 -6.81 11.20
C ILE A 125 -10.58 -6.02 10.08
N THR A 126 -9.69 -5.08 10.42
CA THR A 126 -9.01 -4.27 9.41
C THR A 126 -7.51 -4.51 9.44
N LEU A 127 -6.91 -4.65 8.26
CA LEU A 127 -5.46 -4.70 8.08
C LEU A 127 -5.04 -3.61 7.09
N ASP A 128 -4.18 -2.71 7.57
CA ASP A 128 -3.50 -1.68 6.78
C ASP A 128 -2.03 -2.08 6.68
N ILE A 129 -1.60 -2.58 5.51
CA ILE A 129 -0.28 -3.21 5.35
C ILE A 129 0.67 -2.33 4.53
N GLY A 130 1.91 -2.20 5.01
CA GLY A 130 2.98 -1.46 4.32
C GLY A 130 3.82 -2.38 3.42
N ILE A 131 4.31 -1.84 2.31
CA ILE A 131 5.04 -2.60 1.28
C ILE A 131 6.57 -2.46 1.37
N HIS A 132 7.09 -1.61 2.24
CA HIS A 132 8.53 -1.28 2.23
C HIS A 132 9.41 -2.21 3.05
N GLY A 133 8.82 -3.17 3.79
CA GLY A 133 9.59 -4.07 4.66
C GLY A 133 10.20 -3.38 5.88
N ILE A 134 9.61 -2.27 6.31
CA ILE A 134 9.99 -1.50 7.50
C ILE A 134 8.83 -1.42 8.49
N PRO A 135 9.08 -1.37 9.80
CA PRO A 135 8.03 -1.16 10.79
C PRO A 135 7.18 0.08 10.47
N VAL A 136 5.89 0.03 10.77
CA VAL A 136 4.94 1.09 10.40
C VAL A 136 4.61 2.05 11.55
N THR A 137 5.23 1.84 12.72
CA THR A 137 4.99 2.59 13.96
C THR A 137 6.20 3.42 14.42
N MET A 138 7.20 3.61 13.55
CA MET A 138 8.36 4.43 13.87
C MET A 138 8.02 5.93 13.88
N PRO A 139 8.86 6.79 14.50
CA PRO A 139 8.69 8.24 14.45
C PRO A 139 8.61 8.78 13.00
N ALA A 140 7.79 9.81 12.78
CA ALA A 140 7.57 10.40 11.45
C ALA A 140 8.87 10.86 10.76
N SER A 141 9.85 11.32 11.52
CA SER A 141 11.17 11.74 11.02
C SER A 141 11.92 10.61 10.31
N VAL A 142 11.76 9.36 10.76
CA VAL A 142 12.38 8.19 10.11
C VAL A 142 11.84 8.01 8.70
N TYR A 143 10.52 8.08 8.53
CA TYR A 143 9.89 7.95 7.19
C TYR A 143 10.26 9.13 6.29
N TYR A 144 10.36 10.33 6.84
CA TYR A 144 10.83 11.50 6.09
C TYR A 144 12.23 11.27 5.54
N ASN A 145 13.17 10.82 6.40
CA ASN A 145 14.55 10.54 5.99
C ASN A 145 14.65 9.39 4.99
N LEU A 146 13.87 8.33 5.18
CA LEU A 146 13.82 7.22 4.23
C LEU A 146 13.28 7.65 2.85
N ARG A 147 12.25 8.48 2.82
CA ARG A 147 11.63 8.97 1.59
C ARG A 147 12.55 9.86 0.76
N SER A 148 13.38 10.67 1.42
CA SER A 148 14.38 11.53 0.77
C SER A 148 15.78 10.89 0.66
N GLY A 149 15.94 9.66 1.15
CA GLY A 149 17.20 8.91 1.19
C GLY A 149 17.05 7.53 0.53
N SER A 150 17.23 6.47 1.33
CA SER A 150 17.33 5.10 0.82
C SER A 150 16.08 4.55 0.13
N LEU A 151 14.91 5.16 0.31
CA LEU A 151 13.68 4.82 -0.38
C LEU A 151 13.23 5.91 -1.37
N ASP A 152 14.11 6.85 -1.73
CA ASP A 152 13.81 7.78 -2.82
C ASP A 152 13.63 6.99 -4.12
N LYS A 153 12.56 7.31 -4.85
CA LYS A 153 12.21 6.65 -6.12
C LYS A 153 12.18 5.11 -6.05
N TYR A 154 11.79 4.55 -4.89
CA TYR A 154 11.74 3.09 -4.68
C TYR A 154 11.00 2.33 -5.78
N TRP A 155 10.05 2.97 -6.47
CA TRP A 155 9.29 2.38 -7.57
C TRP A 155 10.14 2.04 -8.80
N ASN A 156 11.36 2.59 -8.88
CA ASN A 156 12.34 2.28 -9.94
C ASN A 156 13.37 1.23 -9.50
N PHE A 157 13.30 0.72 -8.27
CA PHE A 157 14.30 -0.22 -7.79
C PHE A 157 14.26 -1.52 -8.59
N ASN A 158 15.41 -1.88 -9.17
CA ASN A 158 15.62 -3.08 -9.97
C ASN A 158 14.61 -3.23 -11.13
N TRP A 159 14.11 -2.14 -11.69
CA TRP A 159 13.12 -2.23 -12.76
C TRP A 159 13.64 -2.85 -14.05
N GLU A 160 14.99 -2.87 -14.25
CA GLU A 160 15.67 -3.52 -15.36
C GLU A 160 15.83 -5.04 -15.15
N ASP A 161 15.68 -5.50 -13.91
CA ASP A 161 15.75 -6.91 -13.55
C ASP A 161 14.36 -7.42 -13.19
N ARG A 162 13.80 -8.17 -14.10
CA ARG A 162 12.46 -8.74 -13.98
C ARG A 162 12.27 -9.60 -12.73
N ASP A 163 13.30 -10.32 -12.30
CA ASP A 163 13.21 -11.20 -11.13
C ASP A 163 13.40 -10.46 -9.83
N MET A 164 14.03 -9.29 -9.86
CA MET A 164 14.35 -8.47 -8.70
C MET A 164 13.50 -7.18 -8.61
N VAL A 165 12.58 -6.97 -9.55
CA VAL A 165 11.74 -5.76 -9.56
C VAL A 165 11.06 -5.55 -8.22
N TYR A 166 11.07 -4.31 -7.74
CA TYR A 166 10.60 -3.95 -6.40
C TYR A 166 9.20 -4.48 -6.07
N TYR A 167 8.28 -4.40 -7.02
CA TYR A 167 6.90 -4.83 -6.81
C TYR A 167 6.70 -6.34 -6.72
N LYS A 168 7.62 -7.16 -7.21
CA LYS A 168 7.58 -8.62 -7.06
C LYS A 168 7.63 -9.05 -5.60
N ARG A 169 8.30 -8.29 -4.76
CA ARG A 169 8.41 -8.54 -3.30
C ARG A 169 7.12 -8.26 -2.52
N VAL A 170 6.16 -7.58 -3.13
CA VAL A 170 4.89 -7.20 -2.51
C VAL A 170 3.83 -8.29 -2.66
N TYR A 171 4.09 -9.26 -3.51
CA TYR A 171 3.21 -10.38 -3.81
C TYR A 171 3.30 -11.53 -2.83
#